data_280ef7643f9dd4e7bbfaaab1ac25dd45
#
_entry.id   280ef7643f9dd4e7bbfaaab1ac25dd45
#
_cell.length_a   1.000
_cell.length_b   1.000
_cell.length_c   1.000
_cell.angle_alpha   90.00
_cell.angle_beta   90.00
_cell.angle_gamma   90.00
#
_symmetry.space_group_name_H-M   'P 1'
#
loop_
_entity.id
_entity.type
_entity.pdbx_description
1 polymer ?
#
loop_
_entity_poly.entity_id
_entity_poly.type
_entity_poly.pdbx_seq_one_letter_code
_entity_poly.pdbx_strand_id
1 'polypeptide(L)'
;LENAGANVLIPRERDCQTAEIIIDNDGCLNTRSAYVENTADKAWMQGNGKGFAHLRSQYTDFENPFKEGTFRTIETIKKGKESIAEWIPEIPQNGQYAVYVSYQTVPNSSDDALYTVYHKGGISQFKVNQKMGGGTWIYLGTFGFDAGKNNTCKVTLSNRSAKAGQIVTADAVKIGGGMGNIARRISEEGATDNLKSSDKT
;
A
#
# COMPACT_ATOMS: atom_id res chain seq x y z
N LEU A 1 21.51 -21.33 -14.76
CA LEU A 1 20.10 -21.00 -14.94
C LEU A 1 19.43 -20.59 -13.62
N GLU A 2 19.79 -21.23 -12.53
CA GLU A 2 19.19 -21.01 -11.21
C GLU A 2 19.58 -19.69 -10.57
N ASN A 3 20.78 -19.20 -10.84
CA ASN A 3 21.26 -17.93 -10.29
C ASN A 3 20.69 -16.70 -11.00
N ALA A 4 20.24 -16.83 -12.24
CA ALA A 4 19.69 -15.70 -12.98
C ALA A 4 18.35 -15.20 -12.42
N GLY A 5 17.53 -16.11 -11.90
CA GLY A 5 16.25 -15.74 -11.28
C GLY A 5 16.40 -15.02 -9.95
N ALA A 6 17.28 -15.51 -9.09
CA ALA A 6 17.54 -14.89 -7.79
C ALA A 6 18.20 -13.50 -7.93
N ASN A 7 19.13 -13.36 -8.86
CA ASN A 7 19.81 -12.09 -9.12
C ASN A 7 18.89 -11.01 -9.71
N VAL A 8 17.78 -11.39 -10.33
CA VAL A 8 16.82 -10.44 -10.89
C VAL A 8 15.92 -9.82 -9.81
N LEU A 9 15.63 -10.53 -8.73
CA LEU A 9 14.75 -10.03 -7.68
C LEU A 9 15.47 -9.11 -6.68
N ILE A 10 16.65 -9.49 -6.24
CA ILE A 10 17.39 -8.78 -5.20
C ILE A 10 17.84 -7.37 -5.62
N PRO A 11 18.43 -7.13 -6.80
CA PRO A 11 18.80 -5.79 -7.23
C PRO A 11 17.62 -4.84 -7.33
N ARG A 12 16.49 -5.32 -7.86
CA ARG A 12 15.29 -4.48 -8.03
C ARG A 12 14.69 -4.03 -6.72
N GLU A 13 14.68 -4.90 -5.74
CA GLU A 13 14.20 -4.53 -4.42
C GLU A 13 15.05 -3.42 -3.80
N ARG A 14 16.37 -3.51 -3.92
CA ARG A 14 17.29 -2.48 -3.43
C ARG A 14 17.16 -1.14 -4.17
N ASP A 15 17.00 -1.21 -5.48
CA ASP A 15 16.96 -0.03 -6.32
C ASP A 15 15.69 0.82 -6.09
N CYS A 16 14.65 0.21 -5.51
CA CYS A 16 13.37 0.86 -5.27
C CYS A 16 13.19 1.38 -3.84
N GLN A 17 14.15 1.19 -2.95
CA GLN A 17 13.87 1.33 -1.51
C GLN A 17 14.71 2.41 -0.84
N THR A 18 14.30 3.64 -0.96
CA THR A 18 14.95 4.77 -0.29
C THR A 18 14.28 5.15 1.03
N ALA A 19 12.96 4.99 1.14
CA ALA A 19 12.20 5.31 2.34
C ALA A 19 10.92 4.47 2.39
N GLU A 20 10.40 4.25 3.60
CA GLU A 20 9.09 3.67 3.82
C GLU A 20 8.12 4.76 4.26
N ILE A 21 7.04 4.94 3.50
CA ILE A 21 5.97 5.88 3.81
C ILE A 21 4.69 5.07 3.91
N ILE A 22 4.09 5.06 5.10
CA ILE A 22 2.81 4.40 5.33
C ILE A 22 1.76 5.44 5.65
N ILE A 23 0.64 5.35 4.96
CA ILE A 23 -0.53 6.19 5.15
C ILE A 23 -1.70 5.27 5.44
N ASP A 24 -2.30 5.44 6.60
CA ASP A 24 -3.34 4.59 7.13
C ASP A 24 -4.63 5.41 7.33
N ASN A 25 -5.79 4.76 7.28
CA ASN A 25 -7.04 5.42 7.60
C ASN A 25 -7.10 5.85 9.08
N ASP A 26 -6.36 5.22 9.97
CA ASP A 26 -6.23 5.58 11.39
C ASP A 26 -5.18 6.67 11.66
N GLY A 27 -4.41 7.06 10.65
CA GLY A 27 -3.41 8.12 10.75
C GLY A 27 -2.12 7.84 9.98
N CYS A 28 -1.17 8.74 10.11
CA CYS A 28 0.13 8.68 9.46
C CYS A 28 1.23 9.03 10.45
N LEU A 29 2.35 8.33 10.45
CA LEU A 29 3.54 8.73 11.21
C LEU A 29 4.11 10.06 10.73
N ASN A 30 4.09 10.28 9.41
CA ASN A 30 4.43 11.56 8.82
C ASN A 30 3.19 12.46 8.79
N THR A 31 3.20 13.53 9.56
CA THR A 31 2.09 14.50 9.67
C THR A 31 1.80 15.25 8.37
N ARG A 32 2.66 15.21 7.38
CA ARG A 32 2.47 15.82 6.06
C ARG A 32 1.75 14.92 5.07
N SER A 33 1.82 13.60 5.23
CA SER A 33 0.98 12.67 4.47
C SER A 33 -0.47 12.75 4.93
N ALA A 34 -1.42 12.31 4.11
CA ALA A 34 -2.83 12.37 4.46
C ALA A 34 -3.64 11.23 3.85
N TYR A 35 -4.59 10.72 4.62
CA TYR A 35 -5.73 9.94 4.15
C TYR A 35 -6.97 10.85 4.08
N VAL A 36 -7.72 10.76 2.98
CA VAL A 36 -8.90 11.61 2.75
C VAL A 36 -10.02 10.79 2.11
N GLU A 37 -11.25 10.99 2.57
CA GLU A 37 -12.44 10.39 1.97
C GLU A 37 -13.29 11.45 1.26
N ASN A 38 -13.46 11.29 -0.04
CA ASN A 38 -14.38 12.09 -0.84
C ASN A 38 -15.67 11.29 -1.03
N THR A 39 -16.71 11.69 -0.33
CA THR A 39 -18.01 11.03 -0.34
C THR A 39 -18.92 11.64 -1.40
N ALA A 40 -19.58 10.77 -2.19
CA ALA A 40 -20.59 11.16 -3.17
C ALA A 40 -21.91 10.39 -2.92
N ASP A 41 -22.31 9.49 -3.82
CA ASP A 41 -23.60 8.79 -3.70
C ASP A 41 -23.64 7.77 -2.55
N LYS A 42 -22.51 7.26 -2.13
CA LYS A 42 -22.34 6.35 -0.99
C LYS A 42 -21.31 6.91 -0.03
N ALA A 43 -21.53 6.74 1.27
CA ALA A 43 -20.61 7.18 2.30
C ALA A 43 -19.65 6.04 2.72
N TRP A 44 -18.40 6.39 3.01
CA TRP A 44 -17.47 5.52 3.69
C TRP A 44 -17.92 5.30 5.13
N MET A 45 -17.84 4.08 5.59
CA MET A 45 -18.22 3.68 6.95
C MET A 45 -17.09 2.91 7.60
N GLN A 46 -17.07 2.89 8.92
CA GLN A 46 -16.13 2.05 9.65
C GLN A 46 -16.45 0.57 9.41
N GLY A 47 -15.42 -0.22 9.08
CA GLY A 47 -15.53 -1.66 8.96
C GLY A 47 -15.72 -2.34 10.31
N ASN A 48 -16.40 -3.47 10.30
CA ASN A 48 -16.54 -4.31 11.49
C ASN A 48 -15.37 -5.30 11.54
N GLY A 49 -14.39 -5.03 12.41
CA GLY A 49 -13.20 -5.83 12.59
C GLY A 49 -11.94 -5.02 12.78
N LYS A 50 -10.80 -5.69 12.63
CA LYS A 50 -9.48 -5.08 12.77
C LYS A 50 -8.83 -4.89 11.41
N GLY A 51 -8.13 -3.74 11.27
CA GLY A 51 -7.33 -3.37 10.13
C GLY A 51 -5.88 -3.16 10.50
N PHE A 52 -5.16 -2.52 9.60
CA PHE A 52 -3.79 -2.11 9.81
C PHE A 52 -3.74 -0.91 10.78
N ALA A 53 -2.71 -0.84 11.62
CA ALA A 53 -2.30 0.39 12.28
C ALA A 53 -0.78 0.43 12.42
N HIS A 54 -0.21 1.51 11.94
CA HIS A 54 1.21 1.78 12.08
C HIS A 54 1.45 2.77 13.20
N LEU A 55 1.39 2.28 14.44
CA LEU A 55 1.49 3.11 15.64
C LEU A 55 2.92 3.49 16.02
N ARG A 56 3.93 2.89 15.37
CA ARG A 56 5.37 3.12 15.64
C ARG A 56 6.20 2.80 14.40
N SER A 57 7.42 3.29 14.36
CA SER A 57 8.33 3.15 13.21
C SER A 57 8.87 1.73 12.98
N GLN A 58 8.75 0.84 13.97
CA GLN A 58 9.18 -0.56 13.89
C GLN A 58 8.16 -1.47 14.56
N TYR A 59 7.96 -2.65 13.97
CA TYR A 59 7.22 -3.73 14.59
C TYR A 59 8.17 -4.56 15.45
N THR A 60 7.69 -5.05 16.60
CA THR A 60 8.41 -6.02 17.39
C THR A 60 7.98 -7.44 17.01
N ASP A 61 8.75 -8.43 17.42
CA ASP A 61 8.42 -9.83 17.20
C ASP A 61 7.03 -10.13 17.77
N PHE A 62 6.25 -10.91 17.04
CA PHE A 62 4.87 -11.30 17.35
C PHE A 62 3.80 -10.20 17.19
N GLU A 63 4.13 -8.99 16.83
CA GLU A 63 3.15 -7.99 16.48
C GLU A 63 2.57 -8.23 15.09
N ASN A 64 1.26 -8.10 14.97
CA ASN A 64 0.58 -8.13 13.68
C ASN A 64 -0.14 -6.81 13.46
N PRO A 65 0.49 -5.86 12.74
CA PRO A 65 -0.08 -4.54 12.55
C PRO A 65 -1.41 -4.55 11.80
N PHE A 66 -1.70 -5.59 11.04
CA PHE A 66 -2.99 -5.74 10.35
C PHE A 66 -4.16 -6.15 11.28
N LYS A 67 -3.93 -6.22 12.59
CA LYS A 67 -4.92 -6.55 13.62
C LYS A 67 -4.99 -5.51 14.73
N GLU A 68 -4.37 -4.37 14.57
CA GLU A 68 -4.26 -3.33 15.60
C GLU A 68 -5.12 -2.10 15.32
N GLY A 69 -5.40 -1.82 14.05
CA GLY A 69 -6.17 -0.67 13.61
C GLY A 69 -7.60 -0.96 13.20
N THR A 70 -8.13 -0.02 12.44
CA THR A 70 -9.45 -0.09 11.81
C THR A 70 -9.32 -0.13 10.29
N PHE A 71 -10.44 -0.27 9.61
CA PHE A 71 -10.50 -0.11 8.15
C PHE A 71 -11.84 0.51 7.76
N ARG A 72 -11.91 1.07 6.57
CA ARG A 72 -13.11 1.68 6.03
C ARG A 72 -13.80 0.77 5.03
N THR A 73 -15.10 0.87 4.93
CA THR A 73 -15.92 0.09 3.99
C THR A 73 -16.84 1.01 3.20
N ILE A 74 -17.12 0.61 1.98
CA ILE A 74 -18.12 1.27 1.15
C ILE A 74 -18.78 0.25 0.21
N GLU A 75 -20.06 0.46 -0.05
CA GLU A 75 -20.79 -0.32 -1.04
C GLU A 75 -20.43 0.13 -2.46
N THR A 76 -20.22 -0.83 -3.35
CA THR A 76 -19.91 -0.57 -4.75
C THR A 76 -21.12 -0.05 -5.52
N ILE A 77 -20.85 0.81 -6.51
CA ILE A 77 -21.82 1.33 -7.45
C ILE A 77 -21.41 1.03 -8.89
N LYS A 78 -22.40 0.77 -9.74
CA LYS A 78 -22.19 0.60 -11.18
C LYS A 78 -22.42 1.89 -11.97
N LYS A 79 -23.29 2.77 -11.48
CA LYS A 79 -23.67 4.06 -12.07
C LYS A 79 -23.76 5.12 -10.97
N GLY A 80 -23.74 6.39 -11.33
CA GLY A 80 -23.81 7.50 -10.37
C GLY A 80 -22.44 8.11 -10.09
N LYS A 81 -22.35 8.94 -9.06
CA LYS A 81 -21.09 9.58 -8.64
C LYS A 81 -20.33 8.67 -7.68
N GLU A 82 -19.08 8.40 -8.01
CA GLU A 82 -18.20 7.56 -7.19
C GLU A 82 -17.65 8.29 -5.97
N SER A 83 -17.54 7.56 -4.89
CA SER A 83 -16.84 7.98 -3.68
C SER A 83 -15.44 7.41 -3.72
N ILE A 84 -14.46 8.21 -3.28
CA ILE A 84 -13.04 7.91 -3.43
C ILE A 84 -12.33 8.06 -2.10
N ALA A 85 -11.57 7.06 -1.69
CA ALA A 85 -10.55 7.18 -0.66
C ALA A 85 -9.22 7.52 -1.32
N GLU A 86 -8.46 8.43 -0.73
CA GLU A 86 -7.17 8.93 -1.25
C GLU A 86 -6.08 8.83 -0.18
N TRP A 87 -4.93 8.31 -0.56
CA TRP A 87 -3.70 8.32 0.22
C TRP A 87 -2.69 9.23 -0.48
N ILE A 88 -2.37 10.35 0.16
CA ILE A 88 -1.52 11.42 -0.38
C ILE A 88 -0.20 11.43 0.39
N PRO A 89 0.89 10.88 -0.17
CA PRO A 89 2.18 10.83 0.49
C PRO A 89 2.90 12.16 0.47
N GLU A 90 3.74 12.38 1.48
CA GLU A 90 4.86 13.31 1.42
C GLU A 90 6.11 12.54 0.98
N ILE A 91 6.49 12.68 -0.27
CA ILE A 91 7.65 11.99 -0.84
C ILE A 91 8.94 12.72 -0.46
N PRO A 92 9.92 12.08 0.20
CA PRO A 92 11.11 12.77 0.71
C PRO A 92 12.07 13.20 -0.40
N GLN A 93 12.16 12.44 -1.47
CA GLN A 93 13.03 12.73 -2.61
C GLN A 93 12.50 12.13 -3.91
N ASN A 94 12.91 12.68 -5.04
CA ASN A 94 12.58 12.10 -6.35
C ASN A 94 13.14 10.68 -6.44
N GLY A 95 12.35 9.73 -6.93
CA GLY A 95 12.84 8.36 -7.06
C GLY A 95 11.80 7.38 -7.55
N GLN A 96 12.23 6.12 -7.63
CA GLN A 96 11.37 4.97 -7.90
C GLN A 96 10.94 4.36 -6.56
N TYR A 97 9.64 4.18 -6.39
CA TYR A 97 9.06 3.64 -5.17
C TYR A 97 8.10 2.50 -5.49
N ALA A 98 8.25 1.41 -4.77
CA ALA A 98 7.27 0.34 -4.79
C ALA A 98 5.99 0.81 -4.08
N VAL A 99 4.84 0.47 -4.62
CA VAL A 99 3.53 0.82 -4.05
C VAL A 99 2.80 -0.44 -3.65
N TYR A 100 2.34 -0.47 -2.41
CA TYR A 100 1.57 -1.56 -1.83
C TYR A 100 0.27 -1.01 -1.25
N VAL A 101 -0.77 -1.81 -1.30
CA VAL A 101 -2.06 -1.51 -0.66
C VAL A 101 -2.39 -2.60 0.35
N SER A 102 -3.06 -2.21 1.42
CA SER A 102 -3.69 -3.11 2.38
C SER A 102 -5.20 -2.91 2.38
N TYR A 103 -5.92 -3.97 2.62
CA TYR A 103 -7.37 -4.01 2.76
C TYR A 103 -7.77 -5.21 3.62
N GLN A 104 -9.03 -5.27 4.01
CA GLN A 104 -9.58 -6.43 4.71
C GLN A 104 -10.54 -7.18 3.79
N THR A 105 -10.47 -8.51 3.83
CA THR A 105 -11.46 -9.37 3.19
C THR A 105 -12.66 -9.50 4.12
N VAL A 106 -13.83 -9.09 3.63
CA VAL A 106 -15.09 -9.15 4.37
C VAL A 106 -16.13 -9.94 3.56
N PRO A 107 -17.23 -10.36 4.16
CA PRO A 107 -18.35 -10.94 3.40
C PRO A 107 -18.77 -10.00 2.28
N ASN A 108 -19.01 -10.55 1.09
CA ASN A 108 -19.38 -9.81 -0.12
C ASN A 108 -18.34 -8.80 -0.63
N SER A 109 -17.05 -8.99 -0.33
CA SER A 109 -15.97 -8.18 -0.89
C SER A 109 -16.00 -8.15 -2.42
N SER A 110 -15.62 -7.00 -3.00
CA SER A 110 -15.49 -6.84 -4.45
C SER A 110 -14.33 -7.65 -5.02
N ASP A 111 -14.51 -8.17 -6.24
CA ASP A 111 -13.44 -8.83 -7.00
C ASP A 111 -12.75 -7.90 -8.01
N ASP A 112 -13.17 -6.63 -8.09
CA ASP A 112 -12.65 -5.64 -9.02
C ASP A 112 -12.47 -4.24 -8.39
N ALA A 113 -12.08 -4.18 -7.11
CA ALA A 113 -11.79 -2.92 -6.43
C ALA A 113 -10.78 -2.08 -7.21
N LEU A 114 -11.17 -0.87 -7.62
CA LEU A 114 -10.42 -0.06 -8.55
C LEU A 114 -9.45 0.87 -7.80
N TYR A 115 -8.18 0.48 -7.78
CA TYR A 115 -7.08 1.33 -7.33
C TYR A 115 -6.48 2.10 -8.51
N THR A 116 -6.14 3.37 -8.27
CA THR A 116 -5.42 4.22 -9.23
C THR A 116 -4.18 4.80 -8.57
N VAL A 117 -3.02 4.56 -9.15
CA VAL A 117 -1.75 5.17 -8.74
C VAL A 117 -1.46 6.34 -9.67
N TYR A 118 -1.37 7.54 -9.10
CA TYR A 118 -0.92 8.76 -9.78
C TYR A 118 0.58 8.91 -9.57
N HIS A 119 1.34 9.02 -10.64
CA HIS A 119 2.80 9.02 -10.60
C HIS A 119 3.38 9.90 -11.72
N LYS A 120 4.69 10.13 -11.72
CA LYS A 120 5.38 11.00 -12.69
C LYS A 120 5.13 10.64 -14.16
N GLY A 121 4.93 9.36 -14.46
CA GLY A 121 4.64 8.86 -15.81
C GLY A 121 3.14 8.91 -16.20
N GLY A 122 2.27 9.45 -15.34
CA GLY A 122 0.83 9.49 -15.56
C GLY A 122 0.02 8.75 -14.52
N ILE A 123 -0.91 7.91 -14.95
CA ILE A 123 -1.77 7.12 -14.06
C ILE A 123 -1.73 5.64 -14.43
N SER A 124 -1.73 4.78 -13.42
CA SER A 124 -1.87 3.33 -13.58
C SER A 124 -3.05 2.81 -12.76
N GLN A 125 -3.89 1.99 -13.37
CA GLN A 125 -5.10 1.46 -12.74
C GLN A 125 -4.99 -0.04 -12.52
N PHE A 126 -5.49 -0.50 -11.38
CA PHE A 126 -5.47 -1.89 -10.95
C PHE A 126 -6.84 -2.32 -10.44
N LYS A 127 -7.32 -3.45 -10.91
CA LYS A 127 -8.48 -4.14 -10.35
C LYS A 127 -8.00 -5.19 -9.37
N VAL A 128 -8.22 -4.95 -8.09
CA VAL A 128 -7.77 -5.82 -7.02
C VAL A 128 -8.94 -6.66 -6.52
N ASN A 129 -8.72 -7.98 -6.47
CA ASN A 129 -9.70 -8.90 -5.92
C ASN A 129 -9.61 -8.92 -4.39
N GLN A 130 -10.48 -8.19 -3.71
CA GLN A 130 -10.52 -8.11 -2.25
C GLN A 130 -11.20 -9.31 -1.56
N LYS A 131 -11.65 -10.32 -2.31
CA LYS A 131 -12.17 -11.56 -1.74
C LYS A 131 -11.08 -12.43 -1.13
N MET A 132 -9.83 -12.12 -1.39
CA MET A 132 -8.64 -12.80 -0.87
C MET A 132 -7.50 -11.83 -0.63
N GLY A 133 -6.50 -12.23 0.14
CA GLY A 133 -5.30 -11.43 0.39
C GLY A 133 -5.49 -10.27 1.35
N GLY A 134 -6.60 -10.21 2.11
CA GLY A 134 -6.80 -9.21 3.15
C GLY A 134 -5.85 -9.39 4.33
N GLY A 135 -5.50 -8.28 4.99
CA GLY A 135 -4.61 -8.27 6.15
C GLY A 135 -3.13 -8.52 5.81
N THR A 136 -2.69 -8.03 4.64
CA THR A 136 -1.29 -8.05 4.21
C THR A 136 -1.03 -6.95 3.18
N TRP A 137 0.25 -6.78 2.79
CA TRP A 137 0.62 -5.87 1.71
C TRP A 137 0.48 -6.54 0.34
N ILE A 138 -0.28 -5.91 -0.55
CA ILE A 138 -0.44 -6.32 -1.95
C ILE A 138 0.32 -5.34 -2.83
N TYR A 139 1.32 -5.82 -3.54
CA TYR A 139 2.16 -5.04 -4.45
C TYR A 139 1.41 -4.66 -5.72
N LEU A 140 1.38 -3.37 -6.05
CA LEU A 140 0.78 -2.87 -7.29
C LEU A 140 1.81 -2.61 -8.39
N GLY A 141 3.02 -2.21 -8.03
CA GLY A 141 4.07 -1.86 -8.99
C GLY A 141 5.09 -0.89 -8.41
N THR A 142 6.08 -0.55 -9.22
CA THR A 142 7.10 0.45 -8.89
C THR A 142 6.95 1.64 -9.84
N PHE A 143 6.88 2.85 -9.27
CA PHE A 143 6.55 4.07 -10.00
C PHE A 143 7.49 5.22 -9.61
N GLY A 144 7.75 6.11 -10.57
CA GLY A 144 8.47 7.35 -10.32
C GLY A 144 7.59 8.35 -9.58
N PHE A 145 8.08 8.90 -8.47
CA PHE A 145 7.46 9.98 -7.73
C PHE A 145 8.40 11.18 -7.62
N ASP A 146 7.83 12.38 -7.68
CA ASP A 146 8.56 13.61 -7.38
C ASP A 146 8.41 13.96 -5.89
N ALA A 147 9.47 14.56 -5.32
CA ALA A 147 9.51 14.95 -3.93
C ALA A 147 8.40 15.94 -3.57
N GLY A 148 7.98 15.89 -2.32
CA GLY A 148 6.94 16.73 -1.75
C GLY A 148 5.57 16.08 -1.73
N LYS A 149 4.58 16.85 -1.23
CA LYS A 149 3.18 16.47 -1.22
C LYS A 149 2.45 17.18 -2.35
N ASN A 150 1.96 16.43 -3.31
CA ASN A 150 1.22 16.98 -4.43
C ASN A 150 0.09 16.04 -4.90
N ASN A 151 -0.89 16.59 -5.59
CA ASN A 151 -2.04 15.82 -6.09
C ASN A 151 -1.70 14.91 -7.27
N THR A 152 -0.49 15.00 -7.82
CA THR A 152 -0.02 14.15 -8.92
C THR A 152 0.73 12.92 -8.43
N CYS A 153 0.94 12.79 -7.13
CA CYS A 153 1.58 11.64 -6.49
C CYS A 153 0.66 11.15 -5.37
N LYS A 154 -0.24 10.23 -5.68
CA LYS A 154 -1.19 9.67 -4.72
C LYS A 154 -1.70 8.30 -5.16
N VAL A 155 -2.30 7.59 -4.25
CA VAL A 155 -3.07 6.39 -4.53
C VAL A 155 -4.54 6.66 -4.21
N THR A 156 -5.45 6.20 -5.06
CA THR A 156 -6.88 6.31 -4.80
C THR A 156 -7.56 4.95 -4.93
N LEU A 157 -8.67 4.80 -4.21
CA LEU A 157 -9.56 3.66 -4.30
C LEU A 157 -10.98 4.16 -4.53
N SER A 158 -11.59 3.72 -5.62
CA SER A 158 -12.96 4.07 -5.98
C SER A 158 -13.93 2.94 -5.60
N ASN A 159 -15.15 3.31 -5.24
CA ASN A 159 -16.24 2.35 -5.11
C ASN A 159 -16.91 2.01 -6.44
N ARG A 160 -16.36 2.44 -7.58
CA ARG A 160 -16.80 2.03 -8.92
C ARG A 160 -16.48 0.56 -9.17
N SER A 161 -17.47 -0.21 -9.59
CA SER A 161 -17.31 -1.64 -9.90
C SER A 161 -18.22 -2.03 -11.05
N ALA A 162 -17.91 -3.15 -11.69
CA ALA A 162 -18.82 -3.78 -12.66
C ALA A 162 -20.08 -4.32 -11.99
N LYS A 163 -20.03 -4.58 -10.68
CA LYS A 163 -21.11 -5.12 -9.86
C LYS A 163 -21.47 -4.13 -8.75
N ALA A 164 -22.73 -3.72 -8.63
CA ALA A 164 -23.18 -2.90 -7.50
C ALA A 164 -23.54 -3.79 -6.30
N GLY A 165 -23.47 -3.20 -5.09
CA GLY A 165 -23.87 -3.86 -3.85
C GLY A 165 -22.81 -4.78 -3.24
N GLN A 166 -21.62 -4.86 -3.82
CA GLN A 166 -20.46 -5.49 -3.17
C GLN A 166 -19.79 -4.52 -2.19
N ILE A 167 -18.84 -4.98 -1.42
CA ILE A 167 -18.10 -4.16 -0.46
C ILE A 167 -16.66 -3.97 -0.94
N VAL A 168 -16.23 -2.71 -0.98
CA VAL A 168 -14.82 -2.33 -1.09
C VAL A 168 -14.33 -1.88 0.28
N THR A 169 -13.14 -2.33 0.65
CA THR A 169 -12.50 -1.94 1.91
C THR A 169 -11.24 -1.14 1.65
N ALA A 170 -11.05 -0.05 2.40
CA ALA A 170 -9.88 0.82 2.39
C ALA A 170 -9.19 0.72 3.75
N ASP A 171 -7.88 0.54 3.74
CA ASP A 171 -7.06 0.38 4.94
C ASP A 171 -5.81 1.26 4.78
N ALA A 172 -4.66 0.70 4.45
CA ALA A 172 -3.42 1.43 4.36
C ALA A 172 -2.77 1.35 2.96
N VAL A 173 -1.92 2.33 2.68
CA VAL A 173 -1.01 2.34 1.53
C VAL A 173 0.42 2.51 2.02
N LYS A 174 1.32 1.68 1.48
CA LYS A 174 2.76 1.78 1.71
C LYS A 174 3.47 2.14 0.41
N ILE A 175 4.37 3.11 0.50
CA ILE A 175 5.22 3.58 -0.59
C ILE A 175 6.68 3.44 -0.17
N GLY A 176 7.45 2.66 -0.91
CA GLY A 176 8.82 2.30 -0.54
C GLY A 176 8.90 1.16 0.47
N GLY A 177 10.06 1.01 1.13
CA GLY A 177 10.27 0.08 2.25
C GLY A 177 10.44 -1.39 1.93
N GLY A 178 10.47 -1.81 0.66
CA GLY A 178 10.68 -3.19 0.24
C GLY A 178 9.53 -4.15 0.48
N MET A 179 9.72 -5.39 0.12
CA MET A 179 8.73 -6.45 0.26
C MET A 179 8.66 -6.94 1.71
N GLY A 180 7.50 -6.79 2.32
CA GLY A 180 7.19 -7.31 3.65
C GLY A 180 7.44 -6.35 4.80
N ASN A 181 6.86 -6.68 5.93
CA ASN A 181 6.97 -5.97 7.21
C ASN A 181 8.18 -6.47 8.01
N ILE A 182 9.30 -6.65 7.38
CA ILE A 182 10.49 -7.02 8.13
C ILE A 182 10.95 -5.77 8.86
N ALA A 183 10.87 -5.78 10.17
CA ALA A 183 11.61 -4.85 11.02
C ALA A 183 13.09 -5.08 10.73
N ARG A 184 13.62 -4.34 9.76
CA ARG A 184 15.04 -4.41 9.47
C ARG A 184 15.77 -3.69 10.59
N ARG A 185 16.23 -4.43 11.56
CA ARG A 185 17.45 -4.06 12.27
C ARG A 185 18.61 -4.28 11.32
N ILE A 186 18.70 -3.49 10.28
CA ILE A 186 19.92 -3.44 9.50
C ILE A 186 20.71 -2.24 10.04
N SER A 187 21.68 -2.52 10.90
CA SER A 187 22.92 -1.78 10.77
C SER A 187 23.41 -2.02 9.34
N GLU A 188 23.80 -0.99 8.63
CA GLU A 188 24.37 -1.09 7.27
C GLU A 188 25.51 -2.13 7.18
N GLU A 189 26.19 -2.42 8.26
CA GLU A 189 27.21 -3.46 8.41
C GLU A 189 26.69 -4.89 8.26
N GLY A 190 25.49 -5.21 8.75
CA GLY A 190 24.93 -6.57 8.62
C GLY A 190 24.47 -6.92 7.21
N ALA A 191 24.07 -5.93 6.41
CA ALA A 191 23.64 -6.15 5.04
C ALA A 191 24.82 -6.46 4.10
N THR A 192 25.99 -5.92 4.39
CA THR A 192 27.22 -6.17 3.61
C THR A 192 27.81 -7.54 3.89
N ASP A 193 27.70 -8.04 5.09
CA ASP A 193 28.29 -9.34 5.46
C ASP A 193 27.48 -10.54 4.91
N ASN A 194 26.16 -10.42 4.84
CA ASN A 194 25.34 -11.47 4.24
C ASN A 194 25.50 -11.56 2.72
N LEU A 195 25.85 -10.46 2.05
CA LEU A 195 26.14 -10.46 0.62
C LEU A 195 27.53 -11.03 0.30
N LYS A 196 28.51 -10.90 1.21
CA LYS A 196 29.85 -11.45 1.02
C LYS A 196 29.92 -12.96 1.25
N SER A 197 29.02 -13.53 2.03
CA SER A 197 29.01 -14.96 2.31
C SER A 197 28.39 -15.81 1.18
N SER A 198 27.56 -15.21 0.30
CA SER A 198 26.97 -15.90 -0.84
C SER A 198 27.87 -15.95 -2.08
N ASP A 199 28.93 -15.15 -2.13
CA ASP A 199 29.90 -15.14 -3.24
C ASP A 199 31.08 -16.11 -3.05
N LYS A 200 31.05 -16.97 -2.01
CA LYS A 200 32.13 -17.90 -1.68
C LYS A 200 31.78 -19.39 -1.77
N THR A 201 30.78 -19.73 -2.59
CA THR A 201 30.52 -21.15 -2.92
C THR A 201 30.31 -21.34 -4.40
#